data_31537b48d61038386140b77079466094
#
_entry.id   31537b48d61038386140b77079466094
#
_cell.length_a   1.000
_cell.length_b   1.000
_cell.length_c   1.000
_cell.angle_alpha   90.00
_cell.angle_beta   90.00
_cell.angle_gamma   90.00
#
_symmetry.space_group_name_H-M   'P 1'
#
loop_
_entity.id
_entity.type
_entity.pdbx_description
1 polymer ?
#
loop_
_entity_poly.entity_id
_entity_poly.type
_entity_poly.pdbx_seq_one_letter_code
_entity_poly.pdbx_strand_id
1 'polypeptide(L)'
;TIIDWSKPARELHNLVRGLTPTPGAATIIKGKRIKIQETRVDNDNNGSNYLTGEITAIKKSIVAVQTGKGFLLIHRVQLEGKKTMDIGSFMNGFTLDIGDRFGN
;
A
#
# COMPACT_ATOMS: atom_id res chain seq x y z
N THR A 1 11.95 -4.05 -6.17
CA THR A 1 12.04 -4.23 -4.72
C THR A 1 10.67 -4.57 -4.16
N ILE A 2 10.62 -5.62 -3.38
CA ILE A 2 9.39 -6.08 -2.72
C ILE A 2 9.27 -5.38 -1.36
N ILE A 3 8.10 -4.85 -1.08
CA ILE A 3 7.86 -4.14 0.18
C ILE A 3 7.81 -5.14 1.34
N ASP A 4 8.57 -4.84 2.39
CA ASP A 4 8.51 -5.56 3.67
C ASP A 4 7.61 -4.76 4.61
N TRP A 5 6.37 -5.19 4.75
CA TRP A 5 5.35 -4.47 5.51
C TRP A 5 5.64 -4.42 7.02
N SER A 6 6.61 -5.18 7.51
CA SER A 6 7.01 -5.13 8.92
C SER A 6 7.85 -3.90 9.25
N LYS A 7 8.32 -3.18 8.24
CA LYS A 7 9.09 -1.96 8.43
C LYS A 7 8.15 -0.80 8.78
N PRO A 8 8.69 0.28 9.42
CA PRO A 8 7.86 1.44 9.74
C PRO A 8 7.31 2.13 8.49
N ALA A 9 6.13 2.73 8.62
CA ALA A 9 5.48 3.43 7.50
C ALA A 9 6.38 4.50 6.88
N ARG A 10 7.13 5.24 7.72
CA ARG A 10 8.04 6.27 7.21
C ARG A 10 9.11 5.68 6.29
N GLU A 11 9.66 4.52 6.67
CA GLU A 11 10.67 3.85 5.85
C GLU A 11 10.08 3.38 4.53
N LEU A 12 8.86 2.83 4.56
CA LEU A 12 8.18 2.38 3.35
C LEU A 12 7.82 3.55 2.43
N HIS A 13 7.37 4.66 3.02
CA HIS A 13 7.08 5.87 2.26
C HIS A 13 8.32 6.38 1.53
N ASN A 14 9.47 6.40 2.22
CA ASN A 14 10.74 6.82 1.63
C ASN A 14 11.19 5.86 0.53
N LEU A 15 10.96 4.56 0.72
CA LEU A 15 11.27 3.56 -0.29
C LEU A 15 10.44 3.79 -1.57
N VAL A 16 9.14 4.03 -1.42
CA VAL A 16 8.26 4.33 -2.55
C VAL A 16 8.76 5.56 -3.30
N ARG A 17 9.06 6.64 -2.57
CA ARG A 17 9.55 7.89 -3.18
C ARG A 17 10.87 7.68 -3.92
N GLY A 18 11.77 6.89 -3.35
CA GLY A 18 13.09 6.66 -3.93
C GLY A 18 13.06 5.78 -5.17
N LEU A 19 12.06 4.93 -5.33
CA LEU A 19 11.99 3.95 -6.42
C LEU A 19 10.98 4.32 -7.52
N THR A 20 10.14 5.30 -7.29
CA THR A 20 9.12 5.70 -8.26
C THR A 20 9.74 6.66 -9.30
N PRO A 21 9.42 6.54 -10.60
CA PRO A 21 8.49 5.58 -11.19
C PRO A 21 9.08 4.20 -11.45
N THR A 22 10.37 4.07 -11.57
CA THR A 22 11.05 2.80 -11.85
C THR A 22 12.29 2.66 -10.99
N PRO A 23 12.58 1.44 -10.53
CA PRO A 23 11.90 0.17 -10.79
C PRO A 23 10.57 0.01 -10.04
N GLY A 24 10.30 0.84 -9.03
CA GLY A 24 9.10 0.80 -8.24
C GLY A 24 9.18 -0.12 -7.04
N ALA A 25 8.40 0.20 -6.01
CA ALA A 25 8.23 -0.63 -4.82
C ALA A 25 7.02 -1.53 -5.05
N ALA A 26 7.22 -2.83 -5.04
CA ALA A 26 6.20 -3.80 -5.40
C ALA A 26 5.66 -4.55 -4.20
N THR A 27 4.42 -4.98 -4.30
CA THR A 27 3.80 -5.85 -3.32
C THR A 27 2.83 -6.79 -4.03
N ILE A 28 2.27 -7.73 -3.30
CA ILE A 28 1.34 -8.71 -3.85
C ILE A 28 0.03 -8.61 -3.08
N ILE A 29 -1.09 -8.63 -3.80
CA ILE A 29 -2.42 -8.69 -3.22
C ILE A 29 -3.28 -9.61 -4.07
N LYS A 30 -3.93 -10.60 -3.43
CA LYS A 30 -4.80 -11.56 -4.13
C LYS A 30 -4.10 -12.21 -5.33
N GLY A 31 -2.81 -12.53 -5.17
CA GLY A 31 -2.02 -13.17 -6.21
C GLY A 31 -1.55 -12.26 -7.33
N LYS A 32 -1.85 -10.97 -7.26
CA LYS A 32 -1.42 -10.00 -8.29
C LYS A 32 -0.29 -9.13 -7.76
N ARG A 33 0.68 -8.88 -8.63
CA ARG A 33 1.82 -8.01 -8.31
C ARG A 33 1.46 -6.58 -8.72
N ILE A 34 1.56 -5.66 -7.77
CA ILE A 34 1.33 -4.25 -8.05
C ILE A 34 2.50 -3.42 -7.52
N LYS A 35 2.69 -2.24 -8.11
CA LYS A 35 3.65 -1.26 -7.63
C LYS A 35 2.89 -0.17 -6.88
N ILE A 36 3.44 0.25 -5.75
CA ILE A 36 2.91 1.36 -4.97
C ILE A 36 3.64 2.61 -5.45
N GLN A 37 2.90 3.61 -5.94
CA GLN A 37 3.50 4.75 -6.62
C GLN A 37 3.40 6.06 -5.85
N GLU A 38 2.41 6.20 -4.99
CA GLU A 38 2.28 7.40 -4.15
C GLU A 38 1.68 7.05 -2.82
N THR A 39 2.30 7.54 -1.76
CA THR A 39 1.88 7.23 -0.38
C THR A 39 1.97 8.47 0.50
N ARG A 40 1.32 8.37 1.66
CA ARG A 40 1.47 9.29 2.79
C ARG A 40 1.65 8.45 4.04
N VAL A 41 2.10 9.07 5.12
CA VAL A 41 2.28 8.39 6.40
C VAL A 41 1.27 8.91 7.40
N ASP A 42 0.65 7.99 8.14
CA ASP A 42 -0.16 8.31 9.31
C ASP A 42 0.52 7.64 10.49
N ASN A 43 1.09 8.45 11.39
CA ASN A 43 1.82 7.95 12.55
C ASN A 43 0.92 7.58 13.71
N ASP A 44 -0.38 7.79 13.58
CA ASP A 44 -1.34 7.45 14.62
C ASP A 44 -1.45 5.94 14.71
N ASN A 45 -0.71 5.36 15.65
CA ASN A 45 -0.64 3.91 15.78
C ASN A 45 -1.07 3.52 17.20
N ASN A 46 -2.34 3.68 17.49
CA ASN A 46 -2.93 3.52 18.81
C ASN A 46 -3.09 2.06 19.21
N GLY A 47 -1.97 1.33 19.37
CA GLY A 47 -2.03 -0.03 19.88
C GLY A 47 -2.86 -0.94 18.99
N SER A 48 -2.73 -0.79 17.71
CA SER A 48 -3.48 -1.53 16.72
C SER A 48 -3.24 -3.03 16.83
N ASN A 49 -4.31 -3.81 16.65
CA ASN A 49 -4.25 -5.27 16.65
C ASN A 49 -4.20 -5.84 15.23
N TYR A 50 -3.93 -5.00 14.25
CA TYR A 50 -3.88 -5.44 12.85
C TYR A 50 -2.55 -6.11 12.52
N LEU A 51 -2.60 -7.06 11.60
CA LEU A 51 -1.38 -7.65 11.05
C LEU A 51 -0.71 -6.66 10.09
N THR A 52 0.61 -6.75 9.98
CA THR A 52 1.33 -5.91 9.01
C THR A 52 0.91 -6.30 7.59
N GLY A 53 0.65 -5.29 6.77
CA GLY A 53 0.14 -5.49 5.41
C GLY A 53 -1.38 -5.51 5.33
N GLU A 54 -2.08 -5.51 6.47
CA GLU A 54 -3.54 -5.59 6.50
C GLU A 54 -4.16 -4.24 6.17
N ILE A 55 -5.18 -4.25 5.31
CA ILE A 55 -5.96 -3.04 5.00
C ILE A 55 -6.85 -2.74 6.19
N THR A 56 -6.68 -1.55 6.77
CA THR A 56 -7.39 -1.16 7.98
C THR A 56 -8.50 -0.14 7.71
N ALA A 57 -8.42 0.59 6.61
CA ALA A 57 -9.45 1.55 6.22
C ALA A 57 -9.42 1.75 4.72
N ILE A 58 -10.59 1.95 4.14
CA ILE A 58 -10.76 2.25 2.72
C ILE A 58 -11.62 3.49 2.61
N LYS A 59 -11.09 4.52 1.95
CA LYS A 59 -11.81 5.74 1.66
C LYS A 59 -11.81 5.94 0.15
N LYS A 60 -12.49 6.99 -0.32
CA LYS A 60 -12.67 7.21 -1.76
C LYS A 60 -11.36 7.20 -2.55
N SER A 61 -10.32 7.79 -2.00
CA SER A 61 -9.03 7.94 -2.71
C SER A 61 -7.83 7.53 -1.87
N ILE A 62 -8.05 6.79 -0.79
CA ILE A 62 -6.98 6.36 0.11
C ILE A 62 -7.29 4.96 0.63
N VAL A 63 -6.25 4.12 0.66
CA VAL A 63 -6.30 2.83 1.36
C VAL A 63 -5.23 2.85 2.43
N ALA A 64 -5.61 2.64 3.69
CA ALA A 64 -4.69 2.61 4.82
C ALA A 64 -4.27 1.18 5.11
N VAL A 65 -2.97 0.98 5.28
CA VAL A 65 -2.38 -0.34 5.49
C VAL A 65 -1.51 -0.31 6.74
N GLN A 66 -1.69 -1.32 7.61
CA GLN A 66 -0.88 -1.45 8.81
C GLN A 66 0.56 -1.79 8.44
N THR A 67 1.49 -1.10 9.06
CA THR A 67 2.93 -1.38 8.92
C THR A 67 3.50 -1.77 10.29
N GLY A 68 4.80 -1.96 10.37
CA GLY A 68 5.46 -2.23 11.63
C GLY A 68 5.33 -1.08 12.63
N LYS A 69 5.15 0.14 12.14
CA LYS A 69 4.90 1.33 12.97
C LYS A 69 4.16 2.34 12.13
N GLY A 70 2.93 2.67 12.55
CA GLY A 70 2.07 3.60 11.82
C GLY A 70 1.39 2.94 10.64
N PHE A 71 0.66 3.75 9.89
CA PHE A 71 -0.07 3.31 8.70
C PHE A 71 0.52 3.94 7.46
N LEU A 72 0.60 3.15 6.39
CA LEU A 72 0.94 3.67 5.08
C LEU A 72 -0.37 3.92 4.35
N LEU A 73 -0.57 5.16 3.89
CA LEU A 73 -1.76 5.54 3.14
C LEU A 73 -1.41 5.48 1.66
N ILE A 74 -2.09 4.60 0.93
CA ILE A 74 -1.83 4.38 -0.49
C ILE A 74 -2.75 5.27 -1.31
N HIS A 75 -2.18 6.08 -2.19
CA HIS A 75 -2.91 6.99 -3.07
C HIS A 75 -2.89 6.57 -4.53
N ARG A 76 -1.77 6.04 -5.02
CA ARG A 76 -1.62 5.65 -6.42
C ARG A 76 -0.88 4.34 -6.51
N VAL A 77 -1.31 3.52 -7.47
CA VAL A 77 -0.75 2.19 -7.71
C VAL A 77 -0.66 1.93 -9.21
N GLN A 78 0.10 0.88 -9.55
CA GLN A 78 0.23 0.43 -10.92
C GLN A 78 0.19 -1.09 -10.94
N LEU A 79 -0.86 -1.65 -11.54
CA LEU A 79 -0.91 -3.08 -11.81
C LEU A 79 0.13 -3.38 -12.90
N GLU A 80 0.85 -4.48 -12.75
CA GLU A 80 1.89 -4.85 -13.70
C GLU A 80 1.33 -4.90 -15.12
N GLY A 81 2.03 -4.22 -16.03
CA GLY A 81 1.60 -4.11 -17.43
C GLY A 81 0.54 -3.06 -17.69
N LYS A 82 0.11 -2.30 -16.70
CA LYS A 82 -0.93 -1.28 -16.82
C LYS A 82 -0.37 0.09 -16.47
N LYS A 83 -1.18 1.13 -16.67
CA LYS A 83 -0.80 2.50 -16.30
C LYS A 83 -0.97 2.73 -14.80
N THR A 84 -0.18 3.66 -14.27
CA THR A 84 -0.39 4.16 -12.90
C THR A 84 -1.75 4.83 -12.82
N MET A 85 -2.48 4.57 -11.74
CA MET A 85 -3.79 5.17 -11.50
C MET A 85 -3.98 5.44 -10.01
N ASP A 86 -4.90 6.35 -9.68
CA ASP A 86 -5.24 6.56 -8.29
C ASP A 86 -5.93 5.31 -7.73
N ILE A 87 -5.85 5.14 -6.41
CA ILE A 87 -6.35 3.91 -5.78
C ILE A 87 -7.86 3.75 -5.96
N GLY A 88 -8.59 4.87 -6.02
CA GLY A 88 -10.03 4.82 -6.26
C GLY A 88 -10.37 4.22 -7.61
N SER A 89 -9.68 4.67 -8.66
CA SER A 89 -9.85 4.12 -10.02
C SER A 89 -9.44 2.66 -10.07
N PHE A 90 -8.35 2.31 -9.39
CA PHE A 90 -7.90 0.92 -9.30
C PHE A 90 -8.99 0.02 -8.70
N MET A 91 -9.65 0.49 -7.65
CA MET A 91 -10.68 -0.28 -6.97
C MET A 91 -11.96 -0.48 -7.80
N ASN A 92 -12.13 0.28 -8.88
CA ASN A 92 -13.25 0.04 -9.80
C ASN A 92 -13.12 -1.28 -10.55
N GLY A 93 -11.90 -1.73 -10.76
CA GLY A 93 -11.63 -2.98 -11.48
C GLY A 93 -10.97 -4.06 -10.65
N PHE A 94 -10.65 -3.78 -9.40
CA PHE A 94 -9.95 -4.72 -8.52
C PHE A 94 -10.47 -4.53 -7.10
N THR A 95 -11.23 -5.51 -6.62
CA THR A 95 -11.87 -5.41 -5.30
C THR A 95 -10.84 -5.51 -4.17
N LEU A 96 -10.81 -4.47 -3.33
CA LEU A 96 -10.05 -4.47 -2.08
C LEU A 96 -11.03 -4.32 -0.93
N ASP A 97 -10.83 -5.08 0.11
CA ASP A 97 -11.69 -5.04 1.30
C ASP A 97 -10.86 -4.84 2.55
N ILE A 98 -11.47 -4.21 3.57
CA ILE A 98 -10.85 -4.13 4.89
C ILE A 98 -10.58 -5.55 5.37
N GLY A 99 -9.36 -5.78 5.85
CA GLY A 99 -8.91 -7.11 6.27
C GLY A 99 -8.10 -7.85 5.22
N ASP A 100 -8.18 -7.46 3.95
CA ASP A 100 -7.28 -8.00 2.94
C ASP A 100 -5.84 -7.66 3.31
N ARG A 101 -4.90 -8.50 2.93
CA ARG A 101 -3.52 -8.35 3.34
C ARG A 101 -2.57 -8.29 2.16
N PHE A 102 -1.81 -7.20 2.08
CA PHE A 102 -0.71 -7.10 1.13
C PHE A 102 0.46 -7.97 1.58
N GLY A 103 1.18 -8.51 0.62
CA GLY A 103 2.39 -9.28 0.90
C GLY A 103 2.16 -10.77 1.07
N ASN A 104 0.94 -11.22 0.92
CA ASN A 104 0.61 -12.65 1.04
C ASN A 104 0.12 -13.21 -0.28
#